data_7d1fed27df90492b183bca2ef837d210
#
_entry.id   7d1fed27df90492b183bca2ef837d210
#
_cell.length_a   1.000
_cell.length_b   1.000
_cell.length_c   1.000
_cell.angle_alpha   90.00
_cell.angle_beta   90.00
_cell.angle_gamma   90.00
#
_symmetry.space_group_name_H-M   'P 1'
#
loop_
_entity.id
_entity.type
_entity.pdbx_description
1 polymer ?
#
loop_
_entity_poly.entity_id
_entity_poly.type
_entity_poly.pdbx_seq_one_letter_code
_entity_poly.pdbx_strand_id
1 'polypeptide(L)'
;MTQRDAPCDVALVLSGGSVNGVMMELGFLQRLRTSTLWPRVGWIFGTSAGALAGTMAALDRLDDLERFLLAMQAPDAFRPHRLWRLPLLGSHEYRLPETIDERLGGVHGLAVELTESPIELIVCATDVTDTTGGDDPGDYELVYSSRSTEPDVMAQAILASGAISTLVMPLRVGERIATDGGWLRNYPLAHAYHRPGVELIVAFRYLPRYSPFDPTPLATIRRRLGRFSRVPPVRALIEELKEAEAREARGEPAHLLDMITRLMRIAVLRASVLEERAADEKDAGIEALARLREEVDDAIRRGVSDPHERERVTAAVAERFGDAHFPFGRDRHVPRITVRASAQGVSLEPQSRTPAPWSEEDKRELIARGWELTDEALADAGADQPTNVAQSR
;
A
#
# COMPACT_ATOMS: atom_id res chain seq x y z
N MET A 1 3.47 -30.67 5.11
CA MET A 1 2.54 -29.75 5.78
C MET A 1 2.94 -29.71 7.25
N THR A 2 3.72 -28.70 7.66
CA THR A 2 4.00 -28.44 9.06
C THR A 2 2.78 -27.75 9.65
N GLN A 3 2.11 -28.42 10.57
CA GLN A 3 0.98 -27.91 11.33
C GLN A 3 1.46 -26.64 12.06
N ARG A 4 0.87 -25.47 11.76
CA ARG A 4 1.12 -24.24 12.53
C ARG A 4 0.42 -24.39 13.87
N ASP A 5 1.20 -24.60 14.94
CA ASP A 5 0.68 -24.64 16.32
C ASP A 5 0.37 -23.23 16.88
N ALA A 6 0.78 -22.16 16.18
CA ALA A 6 0.53 -20.79 16.56
C ALA A 6 -0.82 -20.28 16.04
N PRO A 7 -1.58 -19.49 16.83
CA PRO A 7 -2.82 -18.88 16.37
C PRO A 7 -2.53 -17.92 15.19
N CYS A 8 -3.33 -18.01 14.13
CA CYS A 8 -3.27 -17.07 13.01
C CYS A 8 -4.09 -15.81 13.39
N ASP A 9 -3.47 -14.86 14.09
CA ASP A 9 -4.13 -13.70 14.69
C ASP A 9 -3.46 -12.36 14.35
N VAL A 10 -2.42 -12.40 13.51
CA VAL A 10 -1.70 -11.20 13.04
C VAL A 10 -2.12 -10.88 11.61
N ALA A 11 -2.50 -9.62 11.37
CA ALA A 11 -2.72 -9.07 10.04
C ALA A 11 -1.58 -8.13 9.64
N LEU A 12 -1.08 -8.30 8.42
CA LEU A 12 -0.16 -7.35 7.80
C LEU A 12 -0.94 -6.39 6.91
N VAL A 13 -0.57 -5.11 6.92
CA VAL A 13 -1.13 -4.08 6.04
C VAL A 13 0.01 -3.41 5.28
N LEU A 14 -0.02 -3.53 3.94
CA LEU A 14 1.00 -3.03 3.03
C LEU A 14 0.41 -1.93 2.16
N SER A 15 0.93 -0.72 2.28
CA SER A 15 0.43 0.43 1.52
C SER A 15 0.94 0.43 0.07
N GLY A 16 0.27 1.17 -0.81
CA GLY A 16 0.87 1.52 -2.09
C GLY A 16 2.09 2.41 -1.91
N GLY A 17 3.12 2.19 -2.72
CA GLY A 17 4.40 2.89 -2.59
C GLY A 17 5.24 2.95 -3.86
N SER A 18 4.69 2.52 -5.02
CA SER A 18 5.44 2.41 -6.27
C SER A 18 6.72 1.57 -6.10
N VAL A 19 7.76 1.81 -6.91
CA VAL A 19 9.00 1.03 -6.88
C VAL A 19 9.78 1.21 -5.58
N ASN A 20 9.87 2.42 -5.06
CA ASN A 20 10.53 2.67 -3.78
C ASN A 20 9.82 1.95 -2.63
N GLY A 21 8.47 1.97 -2.66
CA GLY A 21 7.65 1.29 -1.66
C GLY A 21 7.90 -0.21 -1.64
N VAL A 22 7.84 -0.89 -2.79
CA VAL A 22 8.04 -2.35 -2.84
C VAL A 22 9.42 -2.79 -2.38
N MET A 23 10.48 -1.98 -2.65
CA MET A 23 11.83 -2.26 -2.16
C MET A 23 11.88 -2.21 -0.63
N MET A 24 11.30 -1.17 -0.03
CA MET A 24 11.27 -1.03 1.43
C MET A 24 10.33 -2.04 2.09
N GLU A 25 9.20 -2.38 1.44
CA GLU A 25 8.30 -3.45 1.88
C GLU A 25 8.98 -4.82 1.88
N LEU A 26 9.84 -5.08 0.91
CA LEU A 26 10.64 -6.30 0.93
C LEU A 26 11.51 -6.36 2.20
N GLY A 27 12.22 -5.30 2.54
CA GLY A 27 13.02 -5.24 3.77
C GLY A 27 12.17 -5.42 5.04
N PHE A 28 11.01 -4.77 5.08
CA PHE A 28 10.01 -4.93 6.15
C PHE A 28 9.57 -6.40 6.29
N LEU A 29 9.19 -7.04 5.20
CA LEU A 29 8.73 -8.43 5.20
C LEU A 29 9.86 -9.42 5.56
N GLN A 30 11.08 -9.19 5.05
CA GLN A 30 12.25 -9.98 5.41
C GLN A 30 12.55 -9.90 6.90
N ARG A 31 12.47 -8.70 7.51
CA ARG A 31 12.68 -8.54 8.95
C ARG A 31 11.57 -9.22 9.76
N LEU A 32 10.30 -9.07 9.35
CA LEU A 32 9.19 -9.76 10.00
C LEU A 32 9.30 -11.28 9.91
N ARG A 33 9.77 -11.81 8.77
CA ARG A 33 9.98 -13.27 8.57
C ARG A 33 10.92 -13.86 9.61
N THR A 34 11.83 -13.08 10.18
CA THR A 34 12.75 -13.52 11.24
C THR A 34 12.19 -13.34 12.65
N SER A 35 11.01 -12.74 12.80
CA SER A 35 10.39 -12.46 14.10
C SER A 35 9.46 -13.59 14.58
N THR A 36 9.12 -13.56 15.87
CA THR A 36 8.12 -14.45 16.46
C THR A 36 6.68 -14.16 15.97
N LEU A 37 6.47 -13.03 15.29
CA LEU A 37 5.16 -12.65 14.75
C LEU A 37 4.85 -13.38 13.44
N TRP A 38 5.86 -13.71 12.64
CA TRP A 38 5.64 -14.31 11.30
C TRP A 38 4.80 -15.59 11.31
N PRO A 39 5.02 -16.56 12.20
CA PRO A 39 4.19 -17.77 12.26
C PRO A 39 2.71 -17.48 12.57
N ARG A 40 2.40 -16.32 13.15
CA ARG A 40 1.06 -15.89 13.53
C ARG A 40 0.33 -15.12 12.42
N VAL A 41 1.02 -14.76 11.33
CA VAL A 41 0.40 -14.02 10.22
C VAL A 41 -0.64 -14.89 9.54
N GLY A 42 -1.90 -14.44 9.59
CA GLY A 42 -3.03 -15.08 8.92
C GLY A 42 -3.53 -14.32 7.69
N TRP A 43 -3.31 -13.01 7.65
CA TRP A 43 -3.83 -12.13 6.60
C TRP A 43 -2.80 -11.11 6.16
N ILE A 44 -2.79 -10.81 4.86
CA ILE A 44 -2.04 -9.71 4.26
C ILE A 44 -3.01 -8.86 3.45
N PHE A 45 -3.12 -7.59 3.77
CA PHE A 45 -3.89 -6.59 3.05
C PHE A 45 -2.92 -5.72 2.26
N GLY A 46 -3.02 -5.71 0.94
CA GLY A 46 -2.07 -5.02 0.07
C GLY A 46 -2.72 -4.16 -0.99
N THR A 47 -2.12 -3.00 -1.26
CA THR A 47 -2.50 -2.11 -2.35
C THR A 47 -1.28 -1.79 -3.19
N SER A 48 -1.42 -1.80 -4.53
CA SER A 48 -0.35 -1.42 -5.46
C SER A 48 0.94 -2.22 -5.24
N ALA A 49 2.04 -1.57 -4.87
CA ALA A 49 3.30 -2.22 -4.47
C ALA A 49 3.06 -3.31 -3.41
N GLY A 50 2.24 -3.00 -2.40
CA GLY A 50 1.89 -3.91 -1.32
C GLY A 50 1.10 -5.14 -1.78
N ALA A 51 0.37 -5.07 -2.89
CA ALA A 51 -0.30 -6.25 -3.47
C ALA A 51 0.73 -7.25 -4.04
N LEU A 52 1.76 -6.76 -4.73
CA LEU A 52 2.84 -7.62 -5.25
C LEU A 52 3.70 -8.18 -4.12
N ALA A 53 4.15 -7.33 -3.20
CA ALA A 53 4.95 -7.75 -2.05
C ALA A 53 4.18 -8.74 -1.18
N GLY A 54 2.88 -8.48 -0.94
CA GLY A 54 1.98 -9.34 -0.20
C GLY A 54 1.77 -10.70 -0.86
N THR A 55 1.66 -10.74 -2.20
CA THR A 55 1.59 -12.00 -2.96
C THR A 55 2.79 -12.90 -2.66
N MET A 56 3.99 -12.34 -2.81
CA MET A 56 5.22 -13.10 -2.61
C MET A 56 5.44 -13.48 -1.13
N ALA A 57 5.01 -12.61 -0.21
CA ALA A 57 5.05 -12.89 1.22
C ALA A 57 4.08 -14.01 1.63
N ALA A 58 2.84 -13.99 1.11
CA ALA A 58 1.86 -15.03 1.38
C ALA A 58 2.30 -16.40 0.87
N LEU A 59 3.12 -16.46 -0.18
CA LEU A 59 3.70 -17.67 -0.75
C LEU A 59 5.06 -18.07 -0.14
N ASP A 60 5.56 -17.30 0.86
CA ASP A 60 6.93 -17.45 1.43
C ASP A 60 8.04 -17.41 0.36
N ARG A 61 7.85 -16.59 -0.70
CA ARG A 61 8.76 -16.43 -1.85
C ARG A 61 9.46 -15.06 -1.83
N LEU A 62 9.82 -14.55 -0.65
CA LEU A 62 10.50 -13.24 -0.52
C LEU A 62 11.88 -13.23 -1.18
N ASP A 63 12.58 -14.37 -1.21
CA ASP A 63 13.88 -14.47 -1.87
C ASP A 63 13.76 -14.40 -3.41
N ASP A 64 12.63 -14.86 -3.97
CA ASP A 64 12.30 -14.70 -5.39
C ASP A 64 11.97 -13.24 -5.69
N LEU A 65 11.22 -12.58 -4.79
CA LEU A 65 10.92 -11.16 -4.92
C LEU A 65 12.20 -10.31 -4.89
N GLU A 66 13.13 -10.60 -3.98
CA GLU A 66 14.42 -9.89 -3.93
C GLU A 66 15.19 -10.01 -5.25
N ARG A 67 15.35 -11.23 -5.76
CA ARG A 67 16.03 -11.47 -7.05
C ARG A 67 15.34 -10.74 -8.21
N PHE A 68 14.01 -10.78 -8.24
CA PHE A 68 13.19 -10.10 -9.23
C PHE A 68 13.42 -8.58 -9.19
N LEU A 69 13.30 -7.98 -8.00
CA LEU A 69 13.44 -6.54 -7.83
C LEU A 69 14.87 -6.04 -8.10
N LEU A 70 15.89 -6.77 -7.66
CA LEU A 70 17.28 -6.41 -7.93
C LEU A 70 17.61 -6.46 -9.43
N ALA A 71 17.04 -7.43 -10.17
CA ALA A 71 17.24 -7.55 -11.61
C ALA A 71 16.41 -6.55 -12.43
N MET A 72 15.30 -6.02 -11.89
CA MET A 72 14.33 -5.18 -12.60
C MET A 72 14.91 -3.78 -12.90
N GLN A 73 14.58 -3.25 -14.08
CA GLN A 73 14.83 -1.87 -14.49
C GLN A 73 13.52 -1.17 -14.84
N ALA A 74 13.53 0.17 -14.91
CA ALA A 74 12.31 0.94 -15.19
C ALA A 74 11.53 0.47 -16.42
N PRO A 75 12.16 0.14 -17.59
CA PRO A 75 11.45 -0.36 -18.75
C PRO A 75 10.83 -1.75 -18.58
N ASP A 76 11.25 -2.52 -17.59
CA ASP A 76 10.67 -3.84 -17.28
C ASP A 76 9.30 -3.72 -16.62
N ALA A 77 9.05 -2.61 -15.92
CA ALA A 77 7.74 -2.33 -15.33
C ALA A 77 6.91 -1.36 -16.17
N PHE A 78 7.53 -0.25 -16.60
CA PHE A 78 6.86 0.84 -17.31
C PHE A 78 7.72 1.31 -18.48
N ARG A 79 7.29 1.00 -19.72
CA ARG A 79 7.99 1.43 -20.93
C ARG A 79 7.35 2.70 -21.48
N PRO A 80 8.10 3.82 -21.65
CA PRO A 80 7.54 5.05 -22.19
C PRO A 80 6.94 4.88 -23.59
N HIS A 81 5.71 5.32 -23.78
CA HIS A 81 5.08 5.40 -25.09
C HIS A 81 5.71 6.48 -25.97
N ARG A 82 5.61 6.31 -27.29
CA ARG A 82 5.94 7.38 -28.23
C ARG A 82 5.00 8.57 -28.00
N LEU A 83 5.52 9.80 -28.17
CA LEU A 83 4.82 11.05 -27.86
C LEU A 83 3.40 11.15 -28.45
N TRP A 84 3.19 10.65 -29.67
CA TRP A 84 1.89 10.71 -30.35
C TRP A 84 0.84 9.72 -29.77
N ARG A 85 1.25 8.75 -28.96
CA ARG A 85 0.32 7.80 -28.28
C ARG A 85 -0.17 8.29 -26.93
N LEU A 86 0.47 9.31 -26.35
CA LEU A 86 0.15 9.82 -25.02
C LEU A 86 -1.34 10.13 -24.79
N PRO A 87 -2.05 10.81 -25.73
CA PRO A 87 -3.46 11.15 -25.51
C PRO A 87 -4.39 9.94 -25.46
N LEU A 88 -3.99 8.81 -26.04
CA LEU A 88 -4.85 7.63 -26.21
C LEU A 88 -4.51 6.48 -25.25
N LEU A 89 -3.24 6.31 -24.90
CA LEU A 89 -2.75 5.10 -24.21
C LEU A 89 -2.02 5.41 -22.89
N GLY A 90 -2.08 6.66 -22.41
CA GLY A 90 -1.31 7.07 -21.24
C GLY A 90 0.18 7.27 -21.55
N SER A 91 0.98 7.50 -20.54
CA SER A 91 2.39 7.86 -20.71
C SER A 91 3.29 6.65 -20.93
N HIS A 92 2.89 5.47 -20.44
CA HIS A 92 3.71 4.25 -20.47
C HIS A 92 2.87 3.02 -20.84
N GLU A 93 3.52 2.06 -21.44
CA GLU A 93 3.08 0.68 -21.57
C GLU A 93 3.34 -0.06 -20.27
N TYR A 94 2.36 -0.82 -19.78
CA TYR A 94 2.48 -1.62 -18.57
C TYR A 94 3.16 -2.95 -18.91
N ARG A 95 4.45 -3.06 -18.57
CA ARG A 95 5.29 -4.23 -18.90
C ARG A 95 5.48 -5.19 -17.73
N LEU A 96 5.01 -4.79 -16.55
CA LEU A 96 5.16 -5.62 -15.35
C LEU A 96 4.51 -7.01 -15.49
N PRO A 97 3.33 -7.18 -16.13
CA PRO A 97 2.75 -8.51 -16.34
C PRO A 97 3.68 -9.46 -17.06
N GLU A 98 4.24 -9.05 -18.21
CA GLU A 98 5.14 -9.87 -19.01
C GLU A 98 6.46 -10.15 -18.27
N THR A 99 6.95 -9.17 -17.51
CA THR A 99 8.18 -9.34 -16.72
C THR A 99 7.98 -10.34 -15.58
N ILE A 100 6.79 -10.36 -14.95
CA ILE A 100 6.42 -11.36 -13.94
C ILE A 100 6.28 -12.74 -14.60
N ASP A 101 5.66 -12.83 -15.78
CA ASP A 101 5.53 -14.08 -16.53
C ASP A 101 6.90 -14.67 -16.87
N GLU A 102 7.83 -13.84 -17.30
CA GLU A 102 9.18 -14.27 -17.70
C GLU A 102 10.05 -14.70 -16.50
N ARG A 103 9.90 -14.06 -15.34
CA ARG A 103 10.87 -14.19 -14.23
C ARG A 103 10.32 -14.85 -12.97
N LEU A 104 9.00 -14.87 -12.76
CA LEU A 104 8.36 -15.42 -11.56
C LEU A 104 7.39 -16.56 -11.86
N GLY A 105 7.27 -16.97 -13.14
CA GLY A 105 6.39 -18.07 -13.55
C GLY A 105 4.94 -17.66 -13.80
N GLY A 106 4.68 -16.36 -13.88
CA GLY A 106 3.38 -15.80 -14.24
C GLY A 106 2.46 -15.50 -13.06
N VAL A 107 1.72 -14.39 -13.15
CA VAL A 107 0.81 -13.97 -12.07
C VAL A 107 -0.33 -14.96 -11.87
N HIS A 108 -0.79 -15.61 -12.94
CA HIS A 108 -1.81 -16.67 -12.82
C HIS A 108 -1.30 -17.85 -11.99
N GLY A 109 -0.06 -18.32 -12.22
CA GLY A 109 0.56 -19.37 -11.43
C GLY A 109 0.65 -19.01 -9.94
N LEU A 110 1.09 -17.78 -9.64
CA LEU A 110 1.12 -17.25 -8.27
C LEU A 110 -0.29 -17.21 -7.65
N ALA A 111 -1.31 -16.81 -8.41
CA ALA A 111 -2.69 -16.77 -7.93
C ALA A 111 -3.26 -18.16 -7.64
N VAL A 112 -2.89 -19.18 -8.42
CA VAL A 112 -3.24 -20.58 -8.13
C VAL A 112 -2.55 -21.04 -6.83
N GLU A 113 -1.25 -20.79 -6.66
CA GLU A 113 -0.52 -21.13 -5.43
C GLU A 113 -1.13 -20.45 -4.19
N LEU A 114 -1.65 -19.20 -4.32
CA LEU A 114 -2.29 -18.47 -3.23
C LEU A 114 -3.55 -19.16 -2.69
N THR A 115 -4.26 -19.96 -3.48
CA THR A 115 -5.45 -20.69 -3.00
C THR A 115 -5.13 -21.70 -1.91
N GLU A 116 -3.91 -22.23 -1.92
CA GLU A 116 -3.41 -23.21 -0.94
C GLU A 116 -2.53 -22.57 0.15
N SER A 117 -2.22 -21.27 0.02
CA SER A 117 -1.42 -20.56 1.01
C SER A 117 -2.09 -20.55 2.39
N PRO A 118 -1.35 -20.76 3.49
CA PRO A 118 -1.90 -20.60 4.83
C PRO A 118 -2.24 -19.14 5.18
N ILE A 119 -1.69 -18.17 4.43
CA ILE A 119 -1.93 -16.74 4.60
C ILE A 119 -2.92 -16.29 3.52
N GLU A 120 -4.02 -15.67 3.93
CA GLU A 120 -4.98 -15.07 3.01
C GLU A 120 -4.46 -13.71 2.53
N LEU A 121 -4.37 -13.53 1.21
CA LEU A 121 -4.06 -12.24 0.61
C LEU A 121 -5.34 -11.51 0.22
N ILE A 122 -5.44 -10.25 0.64
CA ILE A 122 -6.53 -9.34 0.27
C ILE A 122 -5.93 -8.18 -0.53
N VAL A 123 -6.43 -7.96 -1.74
CA VAL A 123 -5.95 -6.94 -2.68
C VAL A 123 -7.03 -5.90 -2.91
N CYS A 124 -6.65 -4.62 -2.80
CA CYS A 124 -7.54 -3.49 -3.09
C CYS A 124 -7.22 -2.90 -4.47
N ALA A 125 -8.27 -2.61 -5.24
CA ALA A 125 -8.20 -1.91 -6.51
C ALA A 125 -9.33 -0.86 -6.60
N THR A 126 -9.27 0.03 -7.58
CA THR A 126 -10.29 1.06 -7.81
C THR A 126 -11.08 0.73 -9.07
N ASP A 127 -12.41 0.64 -8.95
CA ASP A 127 -13.33 0.47 -10.08
C ASP A 127 -13.45 1.76 -10.89
N VAL A 128 -13.25 1.65 -12.19
CA VAL A 128 -13.46 2.74 -13.15
C VAL A 128 -14.41 2.32 -14.29
N THR A 129 -15.20 1.27 -14.06
CA THR A 129 -16.14 0.72 -15.05
C THR A 129 -17.30 1.68 -15.27
N ASP A 130 -17.83 2.24 -14.21
CA ASP A 130 -18.97 3.16 -14.22
C ASP A 130 -18.66 4.38 -13.35
N THR A 131 -18.60 5.54 -13.99
CA THR A 131 -18.34 6.83 -13.33
C THR A 131 -19.63 7.53 -12.87
N THR A 132 -20.80 6.95 -13.14
CA THR A 132 -22.11 7.50 -12.79
C THR A 132 -22.75 6.81 -11.58
N GLY A 133 -22.03 5.86 -10.97
CA GLY A 133 -22.62 4.85 -10.09
C GLY A 133 -23.05 5.37 -8.73
N GLY A 134 -22.17 5.65 -7.83
CA GLY A 134 -22.55 5.82 -6.43
C GLY A 134 -22.26 7.19 -5.85
N ASP A 135 -22.97 7.55 -4.80
CA ASP A 135 -22.72 8.73 -3.99
C ASP A 135 -21.63 8.45 -2.91
N ASP A 136 -21.33 7.16 -2.65
CA ASP A 136 -20.31 6.74 -1.69
C ASP A 136 -19.01 6.34 -2.43
N PRO A 137 -17.85 6.91 -2.05
CA PRO A 137 -16.56 6.46 -2.57
C PRO A 137 -16.31 4.95 -2.43
N GLY A 138 -16.91 4.30 -1.42
CA GLY A 138 -16.83 2.86 -1.21
C GLY A 138 -17.41 2.03 -2.36
N ASP A 139 -18.36 2.59 -3.12
CA ASP A 139 -18.96 1.92 -4.29
C ASP A 139 -17.94 1.66 -5.41
N TYR A 140 -16.85 2.40 -5.41
CA TYR A 140 -15.75 2.26 -6.38
C TYR A 140 -14.59 1.42 -5.84
N GLU A 141 -14.67 0.92 -4.62
CA GLU A 141 -13.65 0.08 -4.03
C GLU A 141 -13.85 -1.38 -4.42
N LEU A 142 -12.82 -2.00 -5.02
CA LEU A 142 -12.79 -3.42 -5.32
C LEU A 142 -11.83 -4.12 -4.36
N VAL A 143 -12.36 -5.14 -3.67
CA VAL A 143 -11.59 -5.94 -2.70
C VAL A 143 -11.65 -7.40 -3.12
N TYR A 144 -10.49 -7.99 -3.36
CA TYR A 144 -10.33 -9.37 -3.80
C TYR A 144 -9.56 -10.18 -2.76
N SER A 145 -10.09 -11.35 -2.42
CA SER A 145 -9.45 -12.27 -1.47
C SER A 145 -9.00 -13.55 -2.16
N SER A 146 -7.78 -14.00 -1.88
CA SER A 146 -7.26 -15.28 -2.40
C SER A 146 -8.07 -16.51 -1.98
N ARG A 147 -8.95 -16.37 -0.98
CA ARG A 147 -9.81 -17.46 -0.50
C ARG A 147 -11.13 -17.57 -1.26
N SER A 148 -11.62 -16.48 -1.81
CA SER A 148 -12.98 -16.41 -2.40
C SER A 148 -12.99 -15.97 -3.86
N THR A 149 -11.87 -15.49 -4.39
CA THR A 149 -11.74 -15.01 -5.76
C THR A 149 -11.12 -16.10 -6.64
N GLU A 150 -11.69 -16.34 -7.81
CA GLU A 150 -11.12 -17.26 -8.79
C GLU A 150 -9.69 -16.84 -9.18
N PRO A 151 -8.75 -17.79 -9.37
CA PRO A 151 -7.34 -17.47 -9.62
C PRO A 151 -7.10 -16.52 -10.79
N ASP A 152 -7.84 -16.64 -11.90
CA ASP A 152 -7.72 -15.74 -13.05
C ASP A 152 -8.09 -14.29 -12.68
N VAL A 153 -9.16 -14.11 -11.91
CA VAL A 153 -9.61 -12.79 -11.45
C VAL A 153 -8.65 -12.25 -10.40
N MET A 154 -8.14 -13.10 -9.52
CA MET A 154 -7.14 -12.71 -8.50
C MET A 154 -5.83 -12.25 -9.15
N ALA A 155 -5.35 -12.95 -10.17
CA ALA A 155 -4.18 -12.55 -10.96
C ALA A 155 -4.38 -11.16 -11.61
N GLN A 156 -5.54 -10.95 -12.23
CA GLN A 156 -5.91 -9.65 -12.81
C GLN A 156 -5.98 -8.56 -11.75
N ALA A 157 -6.52 -8.85 -10.56
CA ALA A 157 -6.65 -7.91 -9.45
C ALA A 157 -5.27 -7.47 -8.91
N ILE A 158 -4.33 -8.41 -8.74
CA ILE A 158 -2.94 -8.10 -8.33
C ILE A 158 -2.30 -7.14 -9.33
N LEU A 159 -2.43 -7.40 -10.62
CA LEU A 159 -1.88 -6.52 -11.67
C LEU A 159 -2.59 -5.17 -11.73
N ALA A 160 -3.91 -5.14 -11.65
CA ALA A 160 -4.70 -3.91 -11.70
C ALA A 160 -4.42 -3.02 -10.48
N SER A 161 -4.22 -3.61 -9.31
CA SER A 161 -3.82 -2.87 -8.11
C SER A 161 -2.50 -2.12 -8.29
N GLY A 162 -1.58 -2.63 -9.11
CA GLY A 162 -0.32 -1.95 -9.46
C GLY A 162 -0.36 -1.07 -10.71
N ALA A 163 -1.51 -0.96 -11.38
CA ALA A 163 -1.68 -0.19 -12.61
C ALA A 163 -1.88 1.30 -12.31
N ILE A 164 -0.78 2.02 -12.14
CA ILE A 164 -0.79 3.46 -11.78
C ILE A 164 -1.47 4.27 -12.89
N SER A 165 -2.65 4.82 -12.59
CA SER A 165 -3.56 5.48 -13.55
C SER A 165 -2.96 6.66 -14.32
N THR A 166 -1.92 7.30 -13.82
CA THR A 166 -1.21 8.37 -14.54
C THR A 166 -0.21 7.85 -15.56
N LEU A 167 0.21 6.60 -15.41
CA LEU A 167 1.24 6.00 -16.24
C LEU A 167 0.64 5.06 -17.29
N VAL A 168 -0.32 4.23 -16.88
CA VAL A 168 -0.84 3.14 -17.70
C VAL A 168 -2.37 3.14 -17.76
N MET A 169 -2.91 2.45 -18.76
CA MET A 169 -4.35 2.26 -18.87
C MET A 169 -4.87 1.28 -17.80
N PRO A 170 -6.13 1.44 -17.36
CA PRO A 170 -6.78 0.48 -16.48
C PRO A 170 -6.84 -0.93 -17.08
N LEU A 171 -6.93 -1.94 -16.24
CA LEU A 171 -6.99 -3.35 -16.64
C LEU A 171 -8.38 -3.93 -16.41
N ARG A 172 -8.72 -4.96 -17.17
CA ARG A 172 -9.92 -5.75 -16.93
C ARG A 172 -9.67 -6.73 -15.78
N VAL A 173 -10.61 -6.76 -14.81
CA VAL A 173 -10.62 -7.70 -13.68
C VAL A 173 -12.00 -8.34 -13.64
N GLY A 174 -12.12 -9.55 -14.18
CA GLY A 174 -13.42 -10.17 -14.41
C GLY A 174 -14.29 -9.30 -15.33
N GLU A 175 -15.46 -8.87 -14.85
CA GLU A 175 -16.38 -7.99 -15.58
C GLU A 175 -16.11 -6.49 -15.34
N ARG A 176 -15.20 -6.13 -14.43
CA ARG A 176 -14.87 -4.75 -14.07
C ARG A 176 -13.65 -4.23 -14.81
N ILE A 177 -13.55 -2.92 -14.92
CA ILE A 177 -12.34 -2.21 -15.34
C ILE A 177 -11.74 -1.56 -14.11
N ALA A 178 -10.53 -1.94 -13.75
CA ALA A 178 -9.90 -1.53 -12.51
C ALA A 178 -8.53 -0.89 -12.74
N THR A 179 -8.15 -0.04 -11.81
CA THR A 179 -6.86 0.63 -11.75
C THR A 179 -6.29 0.55 -10.33
N ASP A 180 -5.15 1.19 -10.09
CA ASP A 180 -4.46 1.21 -8.79
C ASP A 180 -5.42 1.53 -7.63
N GLY A 181 -5.36 0.70 -6.60
CA GLY A 181 -6.19 0.87 -5.40
C GLY A 181 -5.85 2.10 -4.58
N GLY A 182 -4.69 2.71 -4.83
CA GLY A 182 -4.21 3.88 -4.10
C GLY A 182 -5.11 5.12 -4.17
N TRP A 183 -6.04 5.18 -5.10
CA TRP A 183 -7.02 6.25 -5.20
C TRP A 183 -8.00 6.29 -4.04
N LEU A 184 -8.48 5.13 -3.62
CA LEU A 184 -9.48 4.98 -2.57
C LEU A 184 -8.87 4.39 -1.30
N ARG A 185 -8.02 3.38 -1.44
CA ARG A 185 -7.51 2.59 -0.33
C ARG A 185 -6.01 2.33 -0.46
N ASN A 186 -5.22 3.41 -0.46
CA ASN A 186 -3.76 3.28 -0.54
C ASN A 186 -3.15 2.56 0.68
N TYR A 187 -3.82 2.61 1.81
CA TYR A 187 -3.42 2.00 3.07
C TYR A 187 -4.61 1.23 3.65
N PRO A 188 -4.80 -0.05 3.30
CA PRO A 188 -6.03 -0.82 3.57
C PRO A 188 -6.19 -1.23 5.05
N LEU A 189 -5.97 -0.28 5.96
CA LEU A 189 -5.98 -0.47 7.40
C LEU A 189 -7.38 -0.82 7.94
N ALA A 190 -8.43 -0.19 7.41
CA ALA A 190 -9.80 -0.43 7.85
C ALA A 190 -10.22 -1.88 7.64
N HIS A 191 -9.81 -2.50 6.55
CA HIS A 191 -10.12 -3.92 6.27
C HIS A 191 -9.49 -4.87 7.30
N ALA A 192 -8.25 -4.58 7.73
CA ALA A 192 -7.59 -5.37 8.77
C ALA A 192 -8.32 -5.26 10.11
N TYR A 193 -8.76 -4.07 10.48
CA TYR A 193 -9.52 -3.86 11.71
C TYR A 193 -10.90 -4.53 11.73
N HIS A 194 -11.54 -4.65 10.56
CA HIS A 194 -12.85 -5.29 10.45
C HIS A 194 -12.75 -6.81 10.24
N ARG A 195 -11.53 -7.37 10.12
CA ARG A 195 -11.36 -8.81 9.95
C ARG A 195 -11.53 -9.55 11.28
N PRO A 196 -12.51 -10.49 11.38
CA PRO A 196 -12.65 -11.32 12.56
C PRO A 196 -11.38 -12.14 12.84
N GLY A 197 -11.00 -12.23 14.11
CA GLY A 197 -9.83 -13.01 14.54
C GLY A 197 -8.50 -12.25 14.55
N VAL A 198 -8.44 -11.02 14.02
CA VAL A 198 -7.23 -10.20 14.09
C VAL A 198 -7.06 -9.64 15.49
N GLU A 199 -5.93 -9.98 16.13
CA GLU A 199 -5.55 -9.53 17.48
C GLU A 199 -4.42 -8.49 17.46
N LEU A 200 -3.63 -8.46 16.38
CA LEU A 200 -2.53 -7.53 16.17
C LEU A 200 -2.45 -7.15 14.69
N ILE A 201 -2.26 -5.87 14.43
CA ILE A 201 -1.96 -5.36 13.10
C ILE A 201 -0.50 -4.91 13.06
N VAL A 202 0.26 -5.38 12.05
CA VAL A 202 1.60 -4.88 11.74
C VAL A 202 1.52 -4.23 10.36
N ALA A 203 1.74 -2.93 10.30
CA ALA A 203 1.44 -2.15 9.13
C ALA A 203 2.68 -1.42 8.61
N PHE A 204 2.88 -1.50 7.30
CA PHE A 204 3.89 -0.72 6.58
C PHE A 204 3.20 0.40 5.81
N ARG A 205 3.59 1.64 6.08
CA ARG A 205 3.07 2.82 5.42
C ARG A 205 4.18 3.58 4.71
N TYR A 206 4.15 3.54 3.39
CA TYR A 206 5.06 4.35 2.58
C TYR A 206 4.57 5.80 2.51
N LEU A 207 5.48 6.74 2.79
CA LEU A 207 5.25 8.17 2.70
C LEU A 207 5.98 8.70 1.48
N PRO A 208 5.29 8.92 0.34
CA PRO A 208 5.91 9.48 -0.84
C PRO A 208 6.35 10.90 -0.51
N ARG A 209 7.67 11.14 -0.47
CA ARG A 209 8.20 12.50 -0.46
C ARG A 209 8.18 13.04 -1.89
N TYR A 210 7.76 14.27 -2.03
CA TYR A 210 7.89 14.97 -3.30
C TYR A 210 9.39 15.09 -3.63
N SER A 211 9.82 14.38 -4.66
CA SER A 211 11.05 14.73 -5.37
C SER A 211 10.64 15.68 -6.49
N PRO A 212 11.26 16.85 -6.62
CA PRO A 212 11.01 17.69 -7.78
C PRO A 212 11.25 16.84 -9.03
N PHE A 213 10.36 16.97 -9.99
CA PHE A 213 10.48 16.31 -11.29
C PHE A 213 11.90 16.55 -11.82
N ASP A 214 12.55 15.52 -12.36
CA ASP A 214 13.85 15.70 -13.01
C ASP A 214 13.67 16.67 -14.21
N PRO A 215 14.27 17.87 -14.19
CA PRO A 215 14.12 18.89 -15.24
C PRO A 215 14.71 18.43 -16.59
N THR A 216 15.41 17.31 -16.62
CA THR A 216 16.13 16.79 -17.77
C THR A 216 15.27 16.61 -19.03
N PRO A 217 13.97 16.21 -18.98
CA PRO A 217 13.16 16.05 -20.18
C PRO A 217 12.92 17.34 -20.95
N LEU A 218 12.55 18.44 -20.28
CA LEU A 218 12.20 19.71 -20.95
C LEU A 218 13.44 20.33 -21.59
N ALA A 219 14.55 20.40 -20.87
CA ALA A 219 15.82 20.89 -21.37
C ALA A 219 16.32 20.06 -22.58
N THR A 220 16.13 18.74 -22.55
CA THR A 220 16.52 17.85 -23.64
C THR A 220 15.64 18.05 -24.87
N ILE A 221 14.33 18.19 -24.70
CA ILE A 221 13.39 18.49 -25.79
C ILE A 221 13.74 19.83 -26.43
N ARG A 222 13.91 20.87 -25.61
CA ARG A 222 14.30 22.20 -26.05
C ARG A 222 15.60 22.18 -26.86
N ARG A 223 16.62 21.48 -26.36
CA ARG A 223 17.92 21.34 -27.07
C ARG A 223 17.77 20.68 -28.43
N ARG A 224 16.97 19.64 -28.54
CA ARG A 224 16.68 18.95 -29.81
C ARG A 224 15.93 19.86 -30.79
N LEU A 225 14.93 20.60 -30.31
CA LEU A 225 14.15 21.54 -31.11
C LEU A 225 14.97 22.77 -31.53
N GLY A 226 16.03 23.14 -30.81
CA GLY A 226 16.90 24.26 -31.11
C GLY A 226 17.48 24.24 -32.54
N ARG A 227 17.64 23.06 -33.12
CA ARG A 227 18.07 22.88 -34.54
C ARG A 227 17.06 23.44 -35.54
N PHE A 228 15.79 23.54 -35.14
CA PHE A 228 14.67 23.99 -35.97
C PHE A 228 14.14 25.38 -35.54
N SER A 229 14.92 26.14 -34.75
CA SER A 229 14.50 27.44 -34.17
C SER A 229 14.16 28.52 -35.19
N ARG A 230 14.55 28.31 -36.46
CA ARG A 230 14.19 29.21 -37.59
C ARG A 230 12.71 29.07 -38.03
N VAL A 231 12.04 27.99 -37.62
CA VAL A 231 10.63 27.75 -37.98
C VAL A 231 9.77 28.43 -36.90
N PRO A 232 8.87 29.39 -37.27
CA PRO A 232 8.14 30.19 -36.30
C PRO A 232 7.38 29.40 -35.22
N PRO A 233 6.61 28.34 -35.53
CA PRO A 233 5.92 27.56 -34.50
C PRO A 233 6.89 26.79 -33.60
N VAL A 234 8.06 26.37 -34.09
CA VAL A 234 9.08 25.72 -33.27
C VAL A 234 9.74 26.71 -32.32
N ARG A 235 9.93 27.95 -32.75
CA ARG A 235 10.46 29.01 -31.89
C ARG A 235 9.50 29.31 -30.74
N ALA A 236 8.20 29.44 -31.01
CA ALA A 236 7.19 29.65 -29.98
C ALA A 236 7.21 28.51 -28.93
N LEU A 237 7.26 27.26 -29.38
CA LEU A 237 7.37 26.08 -28.50
C LEU A 237 8.67 26.10 -27.67
N ILE A 238 9.80 26.56 -28.23
CA ILE A 238 11.05 26.68 -27.47
C ILE A 238 10.90 27.73 -26.35
N GLU A 239 10.23 28.85 -26.57
CA GLU A 239 10.00 29.85 -25.54
C GLU A 239 9.06 29.34 -24.45
N GLU A 240 7.99 28.61 -24.80
CA GLU A 240 7.11 27.93 -23.84
C GLU A 240 7.88 26.92 -22.98
N LEU A 241 8.79 26.13 -23.58
CA LEU A 241 9.62 25.19 -22.85
C LEU A 241 10.59 25.89 -21.89
N LYS A 242 11.17 27.04 -22.26
CA LYS A 242 12.01 27.85 -21.35
C LYS A 242 11.21 28.37 -20.16
N GLU A 243 9.98 28.83 -20.41
CA GLU A 243 9.12 29.29 -19.33
C GLU A 243 8.71 28.15 -18.39
N ALA A 244 8.42 26.97 -18.95
CA ALA A 244 8.16 25.76 -18.16
C ALA A 244 9.36 25.35 -17.30
N GLU A 245 10.59 25.37 -17.85
CA GLU A 245 11.84 25.14 -17.10
C GLU A 245 12.02 26.18 -15.96
N ALA A 246 11.72 27.45 -16.23
CA ALA A 246 11.80 28.50 -15.22
C ALA A 246 10.76 28.33 -14.11
N ARG A 247 9.55 27.88 -14.41
CA ARG A 247 8.52 27.53 -13.41
C ARG A 247 8.99 26.37 -12.53
N GLU A 248 9.49 25.31 -13.15
CA GLU A 248 10.03 24.15 -12.45
C GLU A 248 11.17 24.53 -11.49
N ALA A 249 12.10 25.38 -11.93
CA ALA A 249 13.17 25.88 -11.09
C ALA A 249 12.68 26.67 -9.86
N ARG A 250 11.47 27.23 -9.92
CA ARG A 250 10.80 27.89 -8.79
C ARG A 250 9.93 26.96 -7.95
N GLY A 251 9.91 25.64 -8.26
CA GLY A 251 9.06 24.66 -7.59
C GLY A 251 7.58 24.71 -8.01
N GLU A 252 7.26 25.48 -9.06
CA GLU A 252 5.92 25.55 -9.64
C GLU A 252 5.67 24.36 -10.58
N PRO A 253 4.39 23.97 -10.83
CA PRO A 253 4.09 22.99 -11.87
C PRO A 253 4.56 23.48 -13.24
N ALA A 254 5.38 22.67 -13.91
CA ALA A 254 5.91 23.03 -15.22
C ALA A 254 4.82 22.99 -16.32
N HIS A 255 3.89 22.06 -16.20
CA HIS A 255 2.79 21.83 -17.14
C HIS A 255 1.60 21.14 -16.47
N LEU A 256 0.46 21.06 -17.17
CA LEU A 256 -0.79 20.51 -16.65
C LEU A 256 -0.63 19.08 -16.09
N LEU A 257 0.10 18.21 -16.77
CA LEU A 257 0.30 16.83 -16.33
C LEU A 257 1.09 16.78 -15.01
N ASP A 258 2.09 17.63 -14.83
CA ASP A 258 2.82 17.74 -13.55
C ASP A 258 1.89 18.20 -12.42
N MET A 259 1.05 19.20 -12.70
CA MET A 259 0.04 19.65 -11.74
C MET A 259 -0.92 18.52 -11.37
N ILE A 260 -1.44 17.79 -12.34
CA ILE A 260 -2.33 16.64 -12.11
C ILE A 260 -1.62 15.60 -11.25
N THR A 261 -0.37 15.25 -11.58
CA THR A 261 0.42 14.28 -10.80
C THR A 261 0.62 14.71 -9.35
N ARG A 262 0.89 16.01 -9.12
CA ARG A 262 1.00 16.58 -7.75
C ARG A 262 -0.32 16.46 -6.99
N LEU A 263 -1.44 16.83 -7.63
CA LEU A 263 -2.78 16.74 -7.02
C LEU A 263 -3.14 15.30 -6.67
N MET A 264 -2.81 14.35 -7.55
CA MET A 264 -3.04 12.93 -7.32
C MET A 264 -2.24 12.41 -6.12
N ARG A 265 -0.94 12.76 -6.03
CA ARG A 265 -0.12 12.41 -4.85
C ARG A 265 -0.71 12.97 -3.56
N ILE A 266 -1.20 14.21 -3.58
CA ILE A 266 -1.86 14.82 -2.43
C ILE A 266 -3.13 14.06 -2.06
N ALA A 267 -3.94 13.64 -3.05
CA ALA A 267 -5.17 12.89 -2.82
C ALA A 267 -4.88 11.53 -2.18
N VAL A 268 -3.94 10.77 -2.74
CA VAL A 268 -3.51 9.46 -2.19
C VAL A 268 -2.93 9.58 -0.78
N LEU A 269 -2.07 10.60 -0.55
CA LEU A 269 -1.52 10.87 0.78
C LEU A 269 -2.63 11.22 1.77
N ARG A 270 -3.57 12.08 1.35
CA ARG A 270 -4.72 12.47 2.19
C ARG A 270 -5.57 11.26 2.56
N ALA A 271 -5.89 10.39 1.61
CA ALA A 271 -6.66 9.17 1.87
C ALA A 271 -5.97 8.31 2.95
N SER A 272 -4.68 8.04 2.81
CA SER A 272 -3.91 7.26 3.79
C SER A 272 -3.86 7.92 5.18
N VAL A 273 -3.71 9.26 5.25
CA VAL A 273 -3.69 9.99 6.52
C VAL A 273 -5.05 9.95 7.20
N LEU A 274 -6.13 10.15 6.44
CA LEU A 274 -7.49 10.12 6.99
C LEU A 274 -7.85 8.72 7.52
N GLU A 275 -7.43 7.68 6.84
CA GLU A 275 -7.67 6.31 7.27
C GLU A 275 -6.94 6.00 8.60
N GLU A 276 -5.68 6.41 8.71
CA GLU A 276 -4.92 6.25 9.96
C GLU A 276 -5.55 7.05 11.11
N ARG A 277 -5.93 8.31 10.87
CA ARG A 277 -6.61 9.14 11.87
C ARG A 277 -7.94 8.55 12.31
N ALA A 278 -8.75 8.08 11.36
CA ALA A 278 -10.02 7.45 11.68
C ALA A 278 -9.83 6.18 12.53
N ALA A 279 -8.78 5.41 12.29
CA ALA A 279 -8.42 4.28 13.13
C ALA A 279 -8.00 4.72 14.54
N ASP A 280 -7.14 5.74 14.65
CA ASP A 280 -6.68 6.29 15.94
C ASP A 280 -7.83 6.87 16.77
N GLU A 281 -8.76 7.61 16.12
CA GLU A 281 -9.95 8.17 16.78
C GLU A 281 -10.89 7.07 17.28
N LYS A 282 -11.09 6.00 16.49
CA LYS A 282 -11.88 4.84 16.92
C LYS A 282 -11.22 4.11 18.10
N ASP A 283 -9.92 3.89 18.06
CA ASP A 283 -9.19 3.27 19.16
C ASP A 283 -9.31 4.09 20.44
N ALA A 284 -9.08 5.41 20.36
CA ALA A 284 -9.25 6.31 21.51
C ALA A 284 -10.69 6.31 22.06
N GLY A 285 -11.68 6.23 21.18
CA GLY A 285 -13.09 6.11 21.55
C GLY A 285 -13.39 4.80 22.30
N ILE A 286 -12.89 3.66 21.81
CA ILE A 286 -13.05 2.34 22.44
C ILE A 286 -12.38 2.32 23.83
N GLU A 287 -11.17 2.85 23.94
CA GLU A 287 -10.45 2.95 25.22
C GLU A 287 -11.16 3.87 26.23
N ALA A 288 -11.68 5.02 25.75
CA ALA A 288 -12.46 5.93 26.60
C ALA A 288 -13.73 5.26 27.13
N LEU A 289 -14.40 4.48 26.29
CA LEU A 289 -15.58 3.72 26.68
C LEU A 289 -15.24 2.62 27.69
N ALA A 290 -14.14 1.90 27.50
CA ALA A 290 -13.69 0.89 28.44
C ALA A 290 -13.40 1.50 29.83
N ARG A 291 -12.70 2.65 29.85
CA ARG A 291 -12.46 3.40 31.11
C ARG A 291 -13.77 3.85 31.80
N LEU A 292 -14.72 4.39 31.01
CA LEU A 292 -16.02 4.79 31.53
C LEU A 292 -16.77 3.62 32.17
N ARG A 293 -16.72 2.45 31.54
CA ARG A 293 -17.33 1.22 32.08
C ARG A 293 -16.70 0.84 33.42
N GLU A 294 -15.38 0.86 33.53
CA GLU A 294 -14.65 0.60 34.79
C GLU A 294 -15.04 1.60 35.89
N GLU A 295 -15.13 2.90 35.53
CA GLU A 295 -15.55 3.95 36.46
C GLU A 295 -16.99 3.74 36.98
N VAL A 296 -17.91 3.33 36.10
CA VAL A 296 -19.29 3.01 36.44
C VAL A 296 -19.34 1.78 37.35
N ASP A 297 -18.62 0.72 37.02
CA ASP A 297 -18.54 -0.49 37.87
C ASP A 297 -17.94 -0.17 39.27
N ASP A 298 -16.96 0.71 39.34
CA ASP A 298 -16.37 1.18 40.59
C ASP A 298 -17.36 2.05 41.40
N ALA A 299 -18.14 2.89 40.73
CA ALA A 299 -19.17 3.68 41.39
C ALA A 299 -20.29 2.80 41.99
N ILE A 300 -20.71 1.77 41.25
CA ILE A 300 -21.69 0.77 41.71
C ILE A 300 -21.13 0.03 42.93
N ARG A 301 -19.86 -0.43 42.89
CA ARG A 301 -19.21 -1.13 43.98
C ARG A 301 -19.15 -0.29 45.26
N ARG A 302 -18.93 1.02 45.15
CA ARG A 302 -18.86 1.95 46.28
C ARG A 302 -20.23 2.42 46.77
N GLY A 303 -21.19 2.58 45.84
CA GLY A 303 -22.49 3.18 46.16
C GLY A 303 -23.56 2.20 46.59
N VAL A 304 -23.49 0.92 46.19
CA VAL A 304 -24.48 -0.11 46.46
C VAL A 304 -23.94 -1.07 47.50
N SER A 305 -24.48 -0.98 48.72
CA SER A 305 -24.00 -1.77 49.86
C SER A 305 -24.52 -3.22 49.83
N ASP A 306 -25.76 -3.44 49.34
CA ASP A 306 -26.35 -4.78 49.24
C ASP A 306 -25.72 -5.57 48.08
N PRO A 307 -25.14 -6.75 48.35
CA PRO A 307 -24.51 -7.58 47.32
C PRO A 307 -25.47 -8.00 46.19
N HIS A 308 -26.72 -8.37 46.50
CA HIS A 308 -27.70 -8.80 45.50
C HIS A 308 -28.18 -7.65 44.63
N GLU A 309 -28.37 -6.48 45.23
CA GLU A 309 -28.73 -5.28 44.48
C GLU A 309 -27.57 -4.82 43.58
N ARG A 310 -26.35 -4.91 44.08
CA ARG A 310 -25.13 -4.59 43.34
C ARG A 310 -25.01 -5.48 42.10
N GLU A 311 -25.15 -6.80 42.27
CA GLU A 311 -25.12 -7.76 41.14
C GLU A 311 -26.19 -7.45 40.07
N ARG A 312 -27.43 -7.16 40.52
CA ARG A 312 -28.54 -6.79 39.63
C ARG A 312 -28.25 -5.51 38.86
N VAL A 313 -27.73 -4.47 39.53
CA VAL A 313 -27.41 -3.18 38.85
C VAL A 313 -26.26 -3.36 37.89
N THR A 314 -25.19 -4.08 38.29
CA THR A 314 -24.05 -4.36 37.40
C THR A 314 -24.48 -5.14 36.16
N ALA A 315 -25.36 -6.14 36.30
CA ALA A 315 -25.88 -6.90 35.17
C ALA A 315 -26.74 -6.01 34.25
N ALA A 316 -27.61 -5.18 34.80
CA ALA A 316 -28.44 -4.25 33.99
C ALA A 316 -27.60 -3.21 33.25
N VAL A 317 -26.51 -2.71 33.84
CA VAL A 317 -25.56 -1.79 33.20
C VAL A 317 -24.81 -2.52 32.09
N ALA A 318 -24.32 -3.74 32.34
CA ALA A 318 -23.59 -4.53 31.36
C ALA A 318 -24.47 -4.86 30.15
N GLU A 319 -25.75 -5.19 30.38
CA GLU A 319 -26.73 -5.40 29.30
C GLU A 319 -26.91 -4.14 28.45
N ARG A 320 -27.06 -2.98 29.07
CA ARG A 320 -27.19 -1.69 28.36
C ARG A 320 -25.95 -1.32 27.57
N PHE A 321 -24.76 -1.59 28.07
CA PHE A 321 -23.52 -1.41 27.31
C PHE A 321 -23.41 -2.42 26.17
N GLY A 322 -23.89 -3.65 26.32
CA GLY A 322 -23.93 -4.67 25.27
C GLY A 322 -24.91 -4.34 24.15
N ASP A 323 -26.08 -3.76 24.50
CA ASP A 323 -27.12 -3.35 23.53
C ASP A 323 -26.79 -2.04 22.81
N ALA A 324 -25.82 -1.27 23.31
CA ALA A 324 -25.45 0.00 22.72
C ALA A 324 -24.70 -0.22 21.39
N HIS A 325 -25.30 0.24 20.29
CA HIS A 325 -24.66 0.27 18.99
C HIS A 325 -23.64 1.43 18.95
N PHE A 326 -22.40 1.13 19.31
CA PHE A 326 -21.33 2.13 19.22
C PHE A 326 -20.88 2.34 17.77
N PRO A 327 -20.56 3.61 17.37
CA PRO A 327 -20.27 3.94 15.97
C PRO A 327 -18.87 3.48 15.51
N PHE A 328 -18.21 2.61 16.27
CA PHE A 328 -16.82 2.24 15.99
C PHE A 328 -16.66 1.07 15.02
N GLY A 329 -17.75 0.32 14.73
CA GLY A 329 -17.71 -0.86 13.87
C GLY A 329 -16.91 -2.03 14.42
N ARG A 330 -16.39 -1.91 15.66
CA ARG A 330 -15.70 -2.94 16.44
C ARG A 330 -15.88 -2.65 17.94
N ASP A 331 -15.84 -3.68 18.73
CA ASP A 331 -16.10 -3.65 20.16
C ASP A 331 -14.82 -3.68 21.02
N ARG A 332 -13.65 -3.87 20.39
CA ARG A 332 -12.37 -3.98 21.07
C ARG A 332 -11.26 -3.19 20.38
N HIS A 333 -10.32 -2.75 21.18
CA HIS A 333 -9.03 -2.23 20.69
C HIS A 333 -8.22 -3.37 20.08
N VAL A 334 -7.65 -3.11 18.89
CA VAL A 334 -6.70 -4.00 18.22
C VAL A 334 -5.36 -3.28 18.17
N PRO A 335 -4.34 -3.74 18.90
CA PRO A 335 -3.01 -3.15 18.88
C PRO A 335 -2.44 -3.04 17.46
N ARG A 336 -1.71 -1.95 17.19
CA ARG A 336 -1.10 -1.72 15.89
C ARG A 336 0.35 -1.28 16.02
N ILE A 337 1.24 -1.95 15.29
CA ILE A 337 2.63 -1.54 15.06
C ILE A 337 2.70 -0.94 13.66
N THR A 338 3.08 0.33 13.53
CA THR A 338 3.16 1.01 12.21
C THR A 338 4.59 1.40 11.88
N VAL A 339 5.13 0.83 10.82
CA VAL A 339 6.40 1.23 10.21
C VAL A 339 6.13 2.32 9.19
N ARG A 340 6.62 3.55 9.45
CA ARG A 340 6.48 4.69 8.54
C ARG A 340 7.78 4.88 7.77
N ALA A 341 7.75 4.60 6.48
CA ALA A 341 8.92 4.62 5.62
C ALA A 341 8.86 5.73 4.56
N SER A 342 10.00 6.31 4.23
CA SER A 342 10.15 7.23 3.12
C SER A 342 11.52 7.07 2.47
N ALA A 343 11.58 7.09 1.13
CA ALA A 343 12.84 7.09 0.38
C ALA A 343 13.51 8.47 0.51
N GLN A 344 14.42 8.62 1.47
CA GLN A 344 15.20 9.85 1.66
C GLN A 344 16.48 9.76 0.83
N GLY A 345 16.60 10.63 -0.19
CA GLY A 345 17.85 10.73 -0.99
C GLY A 345 17.96 9.74 -2.14
N VAL A 346 17.27 8.60 -2.10
CA VAL A 346 17.21 7.60 -3.17
C VAL A 346 15.84 7.63 -3.83
N SER A 347 15.78 7.67 -5.15
CA SER A 347 14.51 7.63 -5.89
C SER A 347 14.65 6.77 -7.14
N LEU A 348 13.88 5.66 -7.17
CA LEU A 348 13.70 4.78 -8.32
C LEU A 348 12.38 5.12 -9.02
N GLU A 349 12.23 6.38 -9.43
CA GLU A 349 10.97 6.85 -10.03
C GLU A 349 10.81 6.30 -11.46
N PRO A 350 9.71 5.57 -11.75
CA PRO A 350 9.47 5.03 -13.09
C PRO A 350 8.99 6.09 -14.08
N GLN A 351 8.75 7.31 -13.62
CA GLN A 351 8.06 8.36 -14.39
C GLN A 351 8.96 9.13 -15.35
N SER A 352 10.27 8.96 -15.27
CA SER A 352 11.19 9.59 -16.22
C SER A 352 11.09 8.91 -17.58
N ARG A 353 10.93 9.69 -18.66
CA ARG A 353 10.96 9.19 -20.05
C ARG A 353 12.32 8.68 -20.50
N THR A 354 13.37 9.07 -19.77
CA THR A 354 14.73 8.60 -19.93
C THR A 354 15.30 8.30 -18.54
N PRO A 355 14.77 7.27 -17.85
CA PRO A 355 15.24 6.95 -16.51
C PRO A 355 16.73 6.60 -16.57
N ALA A 356 17.49 7.12 -15.61
CA ALA A 356 18.81 6.56 -15.33
C ALA A 356 18.63 5.08 -14.95
N PRO A 357 19.58 4.21 -15.29
CA PRO A 357 19.55 2.84 -14.81
C PRO A 357 19.43 2.82 -13.28
N TRP A 358 18.49 2.04 -12.76
CA TRP A 358 18.39 1.84 -11.31
C TRP A 358 19.59 1.05 -10.82
N SER A 359 20.40 1.67 -9.97
CA SER A 359 21.57 1.00 -9.44
C SER A 359 21.18 -0.09 -8.47
N GLU A 360 21.95 -1.16 -8.40
CA GLU A 360 21.74 -2.23 -7.43
C GLU A 360 22.00 -1.72 -6.00
N GLU A 361 22.92 -0.77 -5.84
CA GLU A 361 23.24 -0.12 -4.58
C GLU A 361 22.03 0.63 -4.01
N ASP A 362 21.39 1.48 -4.82
CA ASP A 362 20.17 2.21 -4.42
C ASP A 362 19.04 1.26 -4.01
N LYS A 363 18.87 0.16 -4.74
CA LYS A 363 17.85 -0.86 -4.42
C LYS A 363 18.13 -1.53 -3.09
N ARG A 364 19.38 -1.95 -2.85
CA ARG A 364 19.81 -2.55 -1.59
C ARG A 364 19.71 -1.58 -0.43
N GLU A 365 20.01 -0.30 -0.63
CA GLU A 365 19.82 0.74 0.38
C GLU A 365 18.36 0.87 0.80
N LEU A 366 17.41 0.87 -0.15
CA LEU A 366 15.98 0.92 0.16
C LEU A 366 15.51 -0.33 0.92
N ILE A 367 15.96 -1.52 0.52
CA ILE A 367 15.63 -2.77 1.21
C ILE A 367 16.20 -2.76 2.64
N ALA A 368 17.48 -2.39 2.81
CA ALA A 368 18.10 -2.30 4.13
C ALA A 368 17.37 -1.32 5.04
N ARG A 369 16.97 -0.17 4.49
CA ARG A 369 16.21 0.82 5.24
C ARG A 369 14.83 0.32 5.68
N GLY A 370 14.13 -0.43 4.82
CA GLY A 370 12.86 -1.08 5.20
C GLY A 370 13.04 -2.05 6.37
N TRP A 371 14.15 -2.81 6.35
CA TRP A 371 14.54 -3.70 7.44
C TRP A 371 14.80 -2.94 8.74
N GLU A 372 15.65 -1.92 8.71
CA GLU A 372 16.05 -1.11 9.89
C GLU A 372 14.85 -0.46 10.57
N LEU A 373 13.99 0.22 9.78
CA LEU A 373 12.77 0.85 10.32
C LEU A 373 11.81 -0.16 10.94
N THR A 374 11.81 -1.39 10.45
CA THR A 374 10.99 -2.46 11.00
C THR A 374 11.58 -2.98 12.32
N ASP A 375 12.89 -3.14 12.36
CA ASP A 375 13.60 -3.55 13.57
C ASP A 375 13.37 -2.56 14.72
N GLU A 376 13.51 -1.26 14.44
CA GLU A 376 13.21 -0.18 15.39
C GLU A 376 11.76 -0.23 15.87
N ALA A 377 10.78 -0.34 14.96
CA ALA A 377 9.37 -0.36 15.32
C ALA A 377 8.96 -1.58 16.15
N LEU A 378 9.54 -2.76 15.88
CA LEU A 378 9.30 -3.98 16.66
C LEU A 378 9.94 -3.88 18.04
N ALA A 379 11.13 -3.30 18.13
CA ALA A 379 11.81 -3.07 19.43
C ALA A 379 11.02 -2.09 20.31
N ASP A 380 10.58 -0.97 19.73
CA ASP A 380 9.78 0.05 20.44
C ASP A 380 8.44 -0.52 20.93
N ALA A 381 7.84 -1.44 20.19
CA ALA A 381 6.62 -2.11 20.58
C ALA A 381 6.83 -3.24 21.61
N GLY A 382 8.08 -3.60 21.95
CA GLY A 382 8.41 -4.76 22.78
C GLY A 382 7.96 -6.09 22.18
N ALA A 383 7.75 -6.11 20.86
CA ALA A 383 7.13 -7.23 20.15
C ALA A 383 8.16 -8.26 19.66
N ASP A 384 9.45 -8.05 19.89
CA ASP A 384 10.49 -8.87 19.31
C ASP A 384 11.48 -9.48 20.32
N GLN A 385 11.49 -10.82 20.32
CA GLN A 385 12.70 -11.57 20.61
C GLN A 385 13.09 -12.31 19.32
N PRO A 386 14.25 -12.00 18.70
CA PRO A 386 14.64 -12.69 17.48
C PRO A 386 14.72 -14.20 17.71
N THR A 387 13.98 -14.96 16.94
CA THR A 387 14.16 -16.43 16.91
C THR A 387 15.55 -16.69 16.34
N ASN A 388 16.43 -17.34 17.12
CA ASN A 388 17.74 -17.81 16.72
C ASN A 388 17.63 -18.89 15.61
N VAL A 389 17.30 -18.51 14.39
CA VAL A 389 17.28 -19.40 13.20
C VAL A 389 18.62 -19.37 12.46
N ALA A 390 19.62 -18.63 12.92
CA ALA A 390 20.90 -18.49 12.24
C ALA A 390 22.00 -19.36 12.85
N GLN A 391 21.85 -20.70 12.92
CA GLN A 391 22.98 -21.61 13.11
C GLN A 391 22.70 -23.02 12.56
N SER A 392 22.26 -23.15 11.31
CA SER A 392 22.37 -24.43 10.59
C SER A 392 22.34 -24.19 9.07
N ARG A 393 23.43 -23.66 8.56
CA ARG A 393 23.84 -23.84 7.16
C ARG A 393 25.36 -23.94 7.08
#